data_1f31ee36cae2a82ca0b6e723d496204d
#
_entry.id   1f31ee36cae2a82ca0b6e723d496204d
#
_cell.length_a   1.000
_cell.length_b   1.000
_cell.length_c   1.000
_cell.angle_alpha   90.00
_cell.angle_beta   90.00
_cell.angle_gamma   90.00
#
_symmetry.space_group_name_H-M   'P 1'
#
loop_
_entity.id
_entity.type
_entity.pdbx_description
1 polymer ?
#
loop_
_entity_poly.entity_id
_entity_poly.type
_entity_poly.pdbx_seq_one_letter_code
_entity_poly.pdbx_strand_id
1 'polypeptide(L)'
;MYFAYGEAEASYLRQKDKRLCAVIDRIGHIDRPVDTDLFSSVVHHIIGQQISTKAQATIWQRMQDALGTVNAETILTAGVPKLQGLGMTFRKAEYITDFAEKVHTGAFDLHAVEHMSDEDAIRELSLSLIHI
;
A
#
# COMPACT_ATOMS: atom_id res chain seq x y z
N MET A 1 -4.02 -7.88 -12.32
CA MET A 1 -3.69 -9.06 -11.45
C MET A 1 -4.60 -9.04 -10.24
N TYR A 2 -5.07 -10.20 -9.84
CA TYR A 2 -5.96 -10.36 -8.69
C TYR A 2 -5.33 -11.30 -7.67
N PHE A 3 -5.74 -11.15 -6.42
CA PHE A 3 -5.34 -12.05 -5.35
C PHE A 3 -5.80 -13.48 -5.66
N ALA A 4 -4.86 -14.42 -5.66
CA ALA A 4 -5.14 -15.81 -6.04
C ALA A 4 -5.74 -16.58 -4.85
N TYR A 5 -6.98 -17.01 -4.99
CA TYR A 5 -7.62 -18.00 -4.11
C TYR A 5 -8.64 -18.78 -4.92
N GLY A 6 -9.01 -19.94 -4.45
CA GLY A 6 -9.93 -20.80 -5.20
C GLY A 6 -10.89 -21.55 -4.29
N GLU A 7 -11.45 -22.62 -4.85
CA GLU A 7 -12.44 -23.43 -4.15
C GLU A 7 -11.87 -24.13 -2.91
N ALA A 8 -10.57 -24.42 -2.88
CA ALA A 8 -9.95 -25.05 -1.71
C ALA A 8 -10.02 -24.15 -0.47
N GLU A 9 -9.67 -22.87 -0.62
CA GLU A 9 -9.73 -21.87 0.46
C GLU A 9 -11.18 -21.57 0.86
N ALA A 10 -12.05 -21.40 -0.13
CA ALA A 10 -13.48 -21.12 0.11
C ALA A 10 -14.16 -22.31 0.82
N SER A 11 -13.88 -23.54 0.43
CA SER A 11 -14.41 -24.74 1.08
C SER A 11 -13.91 -24.89 2.51
N TYR A 12 -12.64 -24.61 2.76
CA TYR A 12 -12.08 -24.62 4.11
C TYR A 12 -12.82 -23.64 5.03
N LEU A 13 -13.05 -22.42 4.58
CA LEU A 13 -13.77 -21.39 5.36
C LEU A 13 -15.24 -21.77 5.58
N ARG A 14 -15.90 -22.34 4.59
CA ARG A 14 -17.30 -22.82 4.72
C ARG A 14 -17.44 -23.91 5.79
N GLN A 15 -16.47 -24.78 5.90
CA GLN A 15 -16.47 -25.86 6.90
C GLN A 15 -16.23 -25.34 8.32
N LYS A 16 -15.44 -24.25 8.45
CA LYS A 16 -15.04 -23.71 9.76
C LYS A 16 -16.07 -22.77 10.36
N ASP A 17 -16.83 -22.08 9.55
CA ASP A 17 -17.80 -21.08 10.03
C ASP A 17 -19.08 -21.10 9.17
N LYS A 18 -20.19 -21.47 9.79
CA LYS A 18 -21.50 -21.55 9.12
C LYS A 18 -22.03 -20.19 8.67
N ARG A 19 -21.74 -19.11 9.41
CA ARG A 19 -22.14 -17.75 9.03
C ARG A 19 -21.35 -17.29 7.82
N LEU A 20 -20.06 -17.54 7.82
CA LEU A 20 -19.19 -17.24 6.70
C LEU A 20 -19.57 -18.09 5.46
N CYS A 21 -19.94 -19.34 5.65
CA CYS A 21 -20.47 -20.19 4.58
C CYS A 21 -21.66 -19.52 3.87
N ALA A 22 -22.64 -19.05 4.63
CA ALA A 22 -23.81 -18.37 4.07
C ALA A 22 -23.45 -17.10 3.30
N VAL A 23 -22.47 -16.34 3.78
CA VAL A 23 -21.98 -15.12 3.10
C VAL A 23 -21.26 -15.48 1.80
N ILE A 24 -20.40 -16.47 1.81
CA ILE A 24 -19.65 -16.92 0.62
C ILE A 24 -20.64 -17.42 -0.44
N ASP A 25 -21.63 -18.22 -0.08
CA ASP A 25 -22.64 -18.75 -1.01
C ASP A 25 -23.49 -17.61 -1.63
N ARG A 26 -23.75 -16.56 -0.86
CA ARG A 26 -24.54 -15.43 -1.32
C ARG A 26 -23.76 -14.46 -2.22
N ILE A 27 -22.50 -14.21 -1.91
CA ILE A 27 -21.68 -13.22 -2.64
C ILE A 27 -20.93 -13.87 -3.81
N GLY A 28 -20.49 -15.11 -3.65
CA GLY A 28 -19.67 -15.81 -4.64
C GLY A 28 -18.20 -15.43 -4.62
N HIS A 29 -17.51 -15.67 -5.71
CA HIS A 29 -16.11 -15.33 -5.88
C HIS A 29 -15.90 -13.81 -5.99
N ILE A 30 -14.91 -13.29 -5.27
CA ILE A 30 -14.55 -11.87 -5.32
C ILE A 30 -13.15 -11.74 -5.92
N ASP A 31 -13.06 -10.98 -7.00
CA ASP A 31 -11.77 -10.60 -7.59
C ASP A 31 -11.23 -9.36 -6.89
N ARG A 32 -10.21 -9.56 -6.07
CA ARG A 32 -9.53 -8.47 -5.37
C ARG A 32 -8.28 -8.07 -6.11
N PRO A 33 -8.19 -6.83 -6.64
CA PRO A 33 -7.00 -6.39 -7.35
C PRO A 33 -5.79 -6.31 -6.44
N VAL A 34 -4.63 -6.64 -7.00
CA VAL A 34 -3.33 -6.57 -6.33
C VAL A 34 -2.48 -5.53 -7.05
N ASP A 35 -1.87 -4.65 -6.27
CA ASP A 35 -0.91 -3.68 -6.78
C ASP A 35 0.48 -4.35 -6.88
N THR A 36 1.08 -4.32 -8.06
CA THR A 36 2.39 -4.93 -8.33
C THR A 36 3.55 -3.95 -8.19
N ASP A 37 3.28 -2.65 -8.09
CA ASP A 37 4.30 -1.64 -7.80
C ASP A 37 4.39 -1.43 -6.29
N LEU A 38 5.38 -2.05 -5.67
CA LEU A 38 5.54 -2.04 -4.22
C LEU A 38 5.81 -0.64 -3.67
N PHE A 39 6.57 0.20 -4.36
CA PHE A 39 6.84 1.57 -3.92
C PHE A 39 5.56 2.40 -3.86
N SER A 40 4.82 2.46 -4.96
CA SER A 40 3.58 3.22 -5.01
C SER A 40 2.53 2.67 -4.06
N SER A 41 2.49 1.36 -3.86
CA SER A 41 1.61 0.71 -2.90
C SER A 41 1.88 1.16 -1.46
N VAL A 42 3.14 1.20 -1.04
CA VAL A 42 3.52 1.70 0.30
C VAL A 42 3.11 3.16 0.47
N VAL A 43 3.41 4.01 -0.50
CA VAL A 43 3.03 5.44 -0.48
C VAL A 43 1.51 5.60 -0.41
N HIS A 44 0.76 4.84 -1.18
CA HIS A 44 -0.70 4.84 -1.18
C HIS A 44 -1.27 4.46 0.20
N HIS A 45 -0.68 3.46 0.86
CA HIS A 45 -1.09 3.07 2.20
C HIS A 45 -0.75 4.10 3.26
N ILE A 46 0.39 4.77 3.17
CA ILE A 46 0.75 5.87 4.08
C ILE A 46 -0.27 7.01 3.95
N ILE A 47 -0.62 7.40 2.74
CA ILE A 47 -1.63 8.43 2.48
C ILE A 47 -2.97 8.06 3.12
N GLY A 48 -3.37 6.79 2.99
CA GLY A 48 -4.67 6.30 3.44
C GLY A 48 -4.83 6.09 4.94
N GLN A 49 -3.76 6.23 5.73
CA GLN A 49 -3.86 6.04 7.18
C GLN A 49 -4.77 7.07 7.84
N GLN A 50 -5.74 6.57 8.63
CA GLN A 50 -6.66 7.39 9.43
C GLN A 50 -7.52 8.38 8.61
N ILE A 51 -7.74 8.11 7.34
CA ILE A 51 -8.67 8.88 6.49
C ILE A 51 -9.62 7.94 5.75
N SER A 52 -10.71 8.50 5.20
CA SER A 52 -11.67 7.71 4.42
C SER A 52 -11.06 7.25 3.09
N THR A 53 -11.57 6.16 2.57
CA THR A 53 -11.18 5.64 1.24
C THR A 53 -11.38 6.68 0.15
N LYS A 54 -12.45 7.48 0.24
CA LYS A 54 -12.72 8.56 -0.71
C LYS A 54 -11.67 9.66 -0.64
N ALA A 55 -11.27 10.08 0.56
CA ALA A 55 -10.23 11.08 0.75
C ALA A 55 -8.87 10.56 0.24
N GLN A 56 -8.54 9.31 0.53
CA GLN A 56 -7.33 8.66 0.02
C GLN A 56 -7.31 8.66 -1.52
N ALA A 57 -8.40 8.28 -2.16
CA ALA A 57 -8.49 8.27 -3.62
C ALA A 57 -8.29 9.67 -4.22
N THR A 58 -8.84 10.70 -3.58
CA THR A 58 -8.69 12.09 -4.03
C THR A 58 -7.23 12.55 -3.95
N ILE A 59 -6.57 12.30 -2.82
CA ILE A 59 -5.15 12.67 -2.64
C ILE A 59 -4.26 11.89 -3.61
N TRP A 60 -4.52 10.60 -3.77
CA TRP A 60 -3.77 9.76 -4.69
C TRP A 60 -3.89 10.24 -6.13
N GLN A 61 -5.08 10.60 -6.57
CA GLN A 61 -5.31 11.14 -7.91
C GLN A 61 -4.55 12.47 -8.10
N ARG A 62 -4.60 13.37 -7.12
CA ARG A 62 -3.84 14.62 -7.15
C ARG A 62 -2.33 14.38 -7.26
N MET A 63 -1.83 13.38 -6.54
CA MET A 63 -0.42 13.01 -6.59
C MET A 63 -0.04 12.50 -7.98
N GLN A 64 -0.83 11.63 -8.58
CA GLN A 64 -0.60 11.13 -9.94
C GLN A 64 -0.64 12.27 -10.97
N ASP A 65 -1.60 13.19 -10.85
CA ASP A 65 -1.71 14.34 -11.74
C ASP A 65 -0.53 15.30 -11.60
N ALA A 66 -0.03 15.50 -10.39
CA ALA A 66 1.08 16.41 -10.12
C ALA A 66 2.46 15.84 -10.47
N LEU A 67 2.66 14.54 -10.26
CA LEU A 67 3.97 13.88 -10.41
C LEU A 67 4.07 13.06 -11.70
N GLY A 68 2.96 12.69 -12.30
CA GLY A 68 2.90 11.72 -13.39
C GLY A 68 3.14 10.30 -12.88
N THR A 69 4.38 9.89 -12.75
CA THR A 69 4.74 8.61 -12.13
C THR A 69 5.09 8.81 -10.66
N VAL A 70 4.55 7.96 -9.79
CA VAL A 70 4.88 7.98 -8.36
C VAL A 70 6.04 7.02 -8.10
N ASN A 71 7.23 7.58 -7.96
CA ASN A 71 8.44 6.84 -7.63
C ASN A 71 9.33 7.66 -6.68
N ALA A 72 10.43 7.09 -6.21
CA ALA A 72 11.31 7.78 -5.27
C ALA A 72 11.84 9.11 -5.83
N GLU A 73 12.24 9.13 -7.09
CA GLU A 73 12.79 10.33 -7.73
C GLU A 73 11.77 11.46 -7.83
N THR A 74 10.55 11.18 -8.29
CA THR A 74 9.49 12.19 -8.41
C THR A 74 9.06 12.76 -7.06
N ILE A 75 9.02 11.93 -6.03
CA ILE A 75 8.70 12.38 -4.67
C ILE A 75 9.78 13.27 -4.10
N LEU A 76 11.06 12.90 -4.25
CA LEU A 76 12.18 13.71 -3.79
C LEU A 76 12.27 15.05 -4.53
N THR A 77 12.00 15.05 -5.82
CA THR A 77 11.95 16.27 -6.63
C THR A 77 10.82 17.21 -6.20
N ALA A 78 9.66 16.65 -5.84
CA ALA A 78 8.52 17.43 -5.39
C ALA A 78 8.77 18.12 -4.05
N GLY A 79 9.33 17.41 -3.10
CA GLY A 79 9.59 17.89 -1.73
C GLY A 79 8.35 17.93 -0.83
N VAL A 80 8.60 18.08 0.47
CA VAL A 80 7.56 18.05 1.51
C VAL A 80 6.47 19.12 1.30
N PRO A 81 6.77 20.39 1.01
CA PRO A 81 5.73 21.40 0.85
C PRO A 81 4.75 21.08 -0.28
N LYS A 82 5.22 20.59 -1.41
CA LYS A 82 4.36 20.22 -2.53
C LYS A 82 3.47 19.03 -2.20
N LEU A 83 4.02 18.01 -1.53
CA LEU A 83 3.26 16.84 -1.10
C LEU A 83 2.16 17.23 -0.10
N GLN A 84 2.47 18.09 0.86
CA GLN A 84 1.48 18.62 1.80
C GLN A 84 0.36 19.38 1.08
N GLY A 85 0.69 20.15 0.08
CA GLY A 85 -0.28 20.88 -0.75
C GLY A 85 -1.27 20.00 -1.50
N LEU A 86 -0.98 18.70 -1.65
CA LEU A 86 -1.89 17.73 -2.26
C LEU A 86 -3.04 17.30 -1.33
N GLY A 87 -2.95 17.63 -0.04
CA GLY A 87 -4.00 17.37 0.94
C GLY A 87 -3.62 16.40 2.06
N MET A 88 -2.37 15.98 2.13
CA MET A 88 -1.87 15.15 3.23
C MET A 88 -1.31 15.99 4.38
N THR A 89 -1.19 15.40 5.56
CA THR A 89 -0.54 16.05 6.69
C THR A 89 0.96 16.25 6.44
N PHE A 90 1.55 17.24 7.08
CA PHE A 90 2.99 17.47 7.04
C PHE A 90 3.78 16.21 7.44
N ARG A 91 3.34 15.53 8.49
CA ARG A 91 3.96 14.29 8.99
C ARG A 91 3.94 13.17 7.95
N LYS A 92 2.82 12.98 7.25
CA LYS A 92 2.75 12.01 6.15
C LYS A 92 3.68 12.38 4.99
N ALA A 93 3.75 13.65 4.64
CA ALA A 93 4.66 14.14 3.60
C ALA A 93 6.13 13.88 3.99
N GLU A 94 6.50 14.09 5.25
CA GLU A 94 7.84 13.77 5.75
C GLU A 94 8.14 12.26 5.69
N TYR A 95 7.21 11.42 6.11
CA TYR A 95 7.40 9.97 6.06
C TYR A 95 7.55 9.43 4.64
N ILE A 96 6.74 9.94 3.72
CA ILE A 96 6.82 9.56 2.31
C ILE A 96 8.17 10.00 1.72
N THR A 97 8.62 11.20 2.02
CA THR A 97 9.92 11.74 1.58
C THR A 97 11.08 10.94 2.16
N ASP A 98 11.05 10.61 3.45
CA ASP A 98 12.06 9.80 4.10
C ASP A 98 12.13 8.38 3.51
N PHE A 99 10.98 7.77 3.28
CA PHE A 99 10.90 6.47 2.61
C PHE A 99 11.46 6.52 1.19
N ALA A 100 11.12 7.55 0.42
CA ALA A 100 11.64 7.75 -0.92
C ALA A 100 13.16 7.92 -0.92
N GLU A 101 13.71 8.64 0.04
CA GLU A 101 15.15 8.82 0.20
C GLU A 101 15.86 7.49 0.51
N LYS A 102 15.31 6.71 1.44
CA LYS A 102 15.86 5.38 1.77
C LYS A 102 15.87 4.44 0.59
N VAL A 103 14.81 4.43 -0.20
CA VAL A 103 14.72 3.62 -1.42
C VAL A 103 15.71 4.12 -2.47
N HIS A 104 15.79 5.44 -2.69
CA HIS A 104 16.67 6.05 -3.70
C HIS A 104 18.15 5.83 -3.39
N THR A 105 18.55 5.92 -2.13
CA THR A 105 19.94 5.73 -1.69
C THR A 105 20.34 4.26 -1.52
N GLY A 106 19.38 3.34 -1.60
CA GLY A 106 19.61 1.92 -1.37
C GLY A 106 19.65 1.52 0.10
N ALA A 107 19.39 2.43 1.03
CA ALA A 107 19.30 2.13 2.46
C ALA A 107 18.15 1.17 2.78
N PHE A 108 17.11 1.18 1.96
CA PHE A 108 16.02 0.22 2.00
C PHE A 108 15.84 -0.43 0.63
N ASP A 109 16.00 -1.75 0.57
CA ASP A 109 15.90 -2.52 -0.67
C ASP A 109 14.49 -3.11 -0.85
N LEU A 110 13.65 -2.39 -1.59
CA LEU A 110 12.29 -2.85 -1.92
C LEU A 110 12.29 -4.13 -2.76
N HIS A 111 13.28 -4.29 -3.63
CA HIS A 111 13.35 -5.48 -4.46
C HIS A 111 13.60 -6.74 -3.64
N ALA A 112 14.41 -6.62 -2.59
CA ALA A 112 14.64 -7.72 -1.66
C ALA A 112 13.34 -8.10 -0.91
N VAL A 113 12.51 -7.12 -0.56
CA VAL A 113 11.23 -7.36 0.14
C VAL A 113 10.26 -8.20 -0.71
N GLU A 114 10.26 -8.04 -2.02
CA GLU A 114 9.41 -8.84 -2.93
C GLU A 114 9.68 -10.34 -2.85
N HIS A 115 10.88 -10.72 -2.44
CA HIS A 115 11.32 -12.12 -2.36
C HIS A 115 11.40 -12.66 -0.92
N MET A 116 11.01 -11.86 0.06
CA MET A 116 10.98 -12.27 1.47
C MET A 116 9.72 -13.06 1.80
N SER A 117 9.80 -13.83 2.90
CA SER A 117 8.59 -14.34 3.54
C SER A 117 7.73 -13.19 4.08
N ASP A 118 6.44 -13.42 4.29
CA ASP A 118 5.54 -12.42 4.86
C ASP A 118 6.05 -11.90 6.20
N GLU A 119 6.57 -12.78 7.04
CA GLU A 119 7.11 -12.43 8.36
C GLU A 119 8.32 -11.52 8.27
N ASP A 120 9.25 -11.82 7.37
CA ASP A 120 10.46 -11.01 7.16
C ASP A 120 10.11 -9.67 6.49
N ALA A 121 9.19 -9.67 5.53
CA ALA A 121 8.71 -8.44 4.89
C ALA A 121 8.04 -7.50 5.90
N ILE A 122 7.18 -8.03 6.78
CA ILE A 122 6.55 -7.26 7.86
C ILE A 122 7.60 -6.67 8.78
N ARG A 123 8.61 -7.45 9.15
CA ARG A 123 9.71 -7.00 10.01
C ARG A 123 10.49 -5.84 9.37
N GLU A 124 10.91 -6.00 8.13
CA GLU A 124 11.68 -4.98 7.42
C GLU A 124 10.88 -3.68 7.21
N LEU A 125 9.63 -3.79 6.79
CA LEU A 125 8.74 -2.64 6.63
C LEU A 125 8.46 -1.94 7.96
N SER A 126 8.29 -2.70 9.05
CA SER A 126 8.07 -2.14 10.38
C SER A 126 9.29 -1.38 10.89
N LEU A 127 10.50 -1.88 10.67
CA LEU A 127 11.75 -1.19 11.05
C LEU A 127 11.94 0.12 10.27
N SER A 128 11.56 0.13 9.00
CA SER A 128 11.73 1.29 8.12
C SER A 128 10.64 2.35 8.32
N LEU A 129 9.44 1.93 8.76
CA LEU A 129 8.24 2.75 8.87
C LEU A 129 7.69 2.79 10.31
N ILE A 130 8.53 2.55 11.30
CA ILE A 130 8.13 2.35 12.71
C ILE A 130 7.36 3.54 13.32
N HIS A 131 7.54 4.73 12.79
CA HIS A 131 6.91 5.95 13.29
C HIS A 131 5.60 6.31 12.60
N ILE A 132 5.17 5.47 11.69
CA ILE A 132 3.90 5.58 11.01
C ILE A 132 2.85 4.76 11.77
#